data_1809fb142ac21b8c7142b360f829e0f7
#
_entry.id   1809fb142ac21b8c7142b360f829e0f7
#
_cell.length_a   1.000
_cell.length_b   1.000
_cell.length_c   1.000
_cell.angle_alpha   90.00
_cell.angle_beta   90.00
_cell.angle_gamma   90.00
#
_symmetry.space_group_name_H-M   'P 1'
#
loop_
_entity.id
_entity.type
_entity.pdbx_description
1 polymer ?
#
loop_
_entity_poly.entity_id
_entity_poly.type
_entity_poly.pdbx_seq_one_letter_code
_entity_poly.pdbx_strand_id
1 'polypeptide(L)'
;MVLREGLFIGTCVFFAVLIELTLLSRLGIPGATPDIVVVSIVAISFAAGPLLGAIAGFSAGILLDFSPSSDTLVGVNAIIYLIIGFTAGFWLDPRDRKLPVMIGIAALSTAAAAFGTAVVDTVLGGERVNWTEVPWITLSAALYGALLSVLIIPLVARLARPLLTEMSVS
;
A
#
# COMPACT_ATOMS: atom_id res chain seq x y z
N MET A 1 -6.13 24.16 1.39
CA MET A 1 -5.23 23.27 0.66
C MET A 1 -5.08 21.95 1.43
N VAL A 2 -4.43 21.93 2.57
CA VAL A 2 -4.19 20.74 3.41
C VAL A 2 -5.46 19.92 3.76
N LEU A 3 -6.60 20.57 3.97
CA LEU A 3 -7.85 19.91 4.33
C LEU A 3 -8.42 19.06 3.16
N ARG A 4 -8.33 19.55 1.93
CA ARG A 4 -8.84 18.83 0.74
C ARG A 4 -7.97 17.62 0.41
N GLU A 5 -6.66 17.77 0.53
CA GLU A 5 -5.68 16.68 0.36
C GLU A 5 -5.88 15.61 1.43
N GLY A 6 -6.03 16.01 2.70
CA GLY A 6 -6.31 15.10 3.79
C GLY A 6 -7.64 14.36 3.62
N LEU A 7 -8.69 15.04 3.18
CA LEU A 7 -9.98 14.42 2.91
C LEU A 7 -9.91 13.40 1.75
N PHE A 8 -9.19 13.74 0.68
CA PHE A 8 -8.98 12.83 -0.45
C PHE A 8 -8.22 11.58 -0.03
N ILE A 9 -7.09 11.76 0.67
CA ILE A 9 -6.28 10.64 1.17
C ILE A 9 -7.11 9.76 2.11
N GLY A 10 -7.79 10.39 3.09
CA GLY A 10 -8.66 9.67 4.04
C GLY A 10 -9.74 8.86 3.34
N THR A 11 -10.38 9.44 2.32
CA THR A 11 -11.41 8.75 1.53
C THR A 11 -10.81 7.56 0.75
N CYS A 12 -9.69 7.76 0.05
CA CYS A 12 -9.03 6.69 -0.70
C CYS A 12 -8.58 5.55 0.22
N VAL A 13 -7.95 5.89 1.35
CA VAL A 13 -7.50 4.91 2.35
C VAL A 13 -8.68 4.16 2.94
N PHE A 14 -9.74 4.87 3.33
CA PHE A 14 -10.93 4.24 3.91
C PHE A 14 -11.56 3.21 2.96
N PHE A 15 -11.76 3.58 1.69
CA PHE A 15 -12.30 2.65 0.70
C PHE A 15 -11.37 1.49 0.40
N ALA A 16 -10.05 1.73 0.32
CA ALA A 16 -9.07 0.66 0.11
C ALA A 16 -9.11 -0.36 1.24
N VAL A 17 -9.08 0.09 2.51
CA VAL A 17 -9.16 -0.78 3.69
C VAL A 17 -10.52 -1.50 3.74
N LEU A 18 -11.61 -0.83 3.41
CA LEU A 18 -12.94 -1.44 3.40
C LEU A 18 -13.04 -2.56 2.36
N ILE A 19 -12.50 -2.36 1.16
CA ILE A 19 -12.46 -3.38 0.11
C ILE A 19 -11.56 -4.55 0.52
N GLU A 20 -10.39 -4.25 1.10
CA GLU A 20 -9.46 -5.26 1.62
C GLU A 20 -10.17 -6.20 2.60
N LEU A 21 -10.80 -5.64 3.63
CA LEU A 21 -11.43 -6.40 4.70
C LEU A 21 -12.70 -7.12 4.30
N THR A 22 -13.45 -6.60 3.31
CA THR A 22 -14.75 -7.17 2.93
C THR A 22 -14.66 -8.16 1.77
N LEU A 23 -13.83 -7.87 0.78
CA LEU A 23 -13.74 -8.64 -0.45
C LEU A 23 -12.49 -9.51 -0.51
N LEU A 24 -11.31 -8.92 -0.33
CA LEU A 24 -10.05 -9.61 -0.60
C LEU A 24 -9.69 -10.64 0.47
N SER A 25 -9.97 -10.35 1.74
CA SER A 25 -9.74 -11.29 2.84
C SER A 25 -10.53 -12.60 2.73
N ARG A 26 -11.60 -12.62 1.91
CA ARG A 26 -12.48 -13.79 1.71
C ARG A 26 -12.18 -14.59 0.45
N LEU A 27 -11.26 -14.14 -0.40
CA LEU A 27 -11.02 -14.76 -1.71
C LEU A 27 -10.33 -16.12 -1.64
N GLY A 28 -9.67 -16.47 -0.50
CA GLY A 28 -9.05 -17.80 -0.33
C GLY A 28 -8.07 -18.18 -1.44
N ILE A 29 -7.37 -17.19 -2.01
CA ILE A 29 -6.44 -17.40 -3.13
C ILE A 29 -5.13 -18.02 -2.60
N PRO A 30 -4.52 -18.97 -3.34
CA PRO A 30 -3.28 -19.59 -2.91
C PRO A 30 -2.12 -18.56 -2.84
N GLY A 31 -1.36 -18.59 -1.75
CA GLY A 31 -0.27 -17.65 -1.48
C GLY A 31 -0.72 -16.44 -0.67
N ALA A 32 -0.22 -15.25 -0.99
CA ALA A 32 -0.65 -14.02 -0.34
C ALA A 32 -2.05 -13.60 -0.81
N THR A 33 -2.81 -12.97 0.09
CA THR A 33 -4.00 -12.22 -0.31
C THR A 33 -3.58 -10.98 -1.11
N PRO A 34 -4.32 -10.62 -2.17
CA PRO A 34 -4.03 -9.38 -2.91
C PRO A 34 -4.18 -8.16 -1.98
N ASP A 35 -3.14 -7.36 -1.85
CA ASP A 35 -3.10 -6.18 -0.97
C ASP A 35 -3.43 -4.90 -1.76
N ILE A 36 -4.71 -4.54 -1.77
CA ILE A 36 -5.18 -3.32 -2.43
C ILE A 36 -4.77 -2.06 -1.65
N VAL A 37 -4.57 -2.19 -0.34
CA VAL A 37 -4.21 -1.06 0.52
C VAL A 37 -2.79 -0.60 0.18
N VAL A 38 -1.80 -1.51 0.12
CA VAL A 38 -0.43 -1.16 -0.28
C VAL A 38 -0.39 -0.56 -1.67
N VAL A 39 -1.09 -1.15 -2.64
CA VAL A 39 -1.13 -0.60 -4.01
C VAL A 39 -1.76 0.80 -4.05
N SER A 40 -2.80 1.05 -3.24
CA SER A 40 -3.42 2.37 -3.13
C SER A 40 -2.49 3.40 -2.48
N ILE A 41 -1.74 3.02 -1.44
CA ILE A 41 -0.72 3.86 -0.80
C ILE A 41 0.35 4.25 -1.82
N VAL A 42 0.87 3.29 -2.59
CA VAL A 42 1.85 3.52 -3.65
C VAL A 42 1.30 4.47 -4.72
N ALA A 43 0.05 4.28 -5.14
CA ALA A 43 -0.61 5.15 -6.12
C ALA A 43 -0.79 6.59 -5.58
N ILE A 44 -1.15 6.76 -4.30
CA ILE A 44 -1.21 8.07 -3.64
C ILE A 44 0.18 8.70 -3.57
N SER A 45 1.21 7.92 -3.24
CA SER A 45 2.60 8.37 -3.19
C SER A 45 3.08 8.91 -4.54
N PHE A 46 2.71 8.24 -5.62
CA PHE A 46 3.02 8.69 -6.98
C PHE A 46 2.27 9.96 -7.38
N ALA A 47 1.05 10.15 -6.88
CA ALA A 47 0.25 11.32 -7.18
C ALA A 47 0.63 12.54 -6.32
N ALA A 48 0.83 12.35 -5.01
CA ALA A 48 0.91 13.41 -4.03
C ALA A 48 2.30 13.55 -3.35
N GLY A 49 3.24 12.65 -3.67
CA GLY A 49 4.60 12.67 -3.17
C GLY A 49 4.83 11.87 -1.87
N PRO A 50 6.11 11.80 -1.41
CA PRO A 50 6.51 10.86 -0.36
C PRO A 50 5.89 11.15 1.01
N LEU A 51 5.71 12.43 1.36
CA LEU A 51 5.15 12.79 2.67
C LEU A 51 3.68 12.38 2.79
N LEU A 52 2.88 12.69 1.76
CA LEU A 52 1.46 12.31 1.75
C LEU A 52 1.27 10.79 1.58
N GLY A 53 2.19 10.13 0.87
CA GLY A 53 2.27 8.68 0.82
C GLY A 53 2.54 8.05 2.18
N ALA A 54 3.47 8.61 2.95
CA ALA A 54 3.77 8.16 4.31
C ALA A 54 2.58 8.33 5.26
N ILE A 55 1.88 9.47 5.17
CA ILE A 55 0.67 9.74 5.97
C ILE A 55 -0.46 8.75 5.59
N ALA A 56 -0.65 8.51 4.29
CA ALA A 56 -1.61 7.53 3.80
C ALA A 56 -1.28 6.12 4.31
N GLY A 57 -0.01 5.72 4.22
CA GLY A 57 0.47 4.43 4.70
C GLY A 57 0.28 4.25 6.19
N PHE A 58 0.68 5.24 6.99
CA PHE A 58 0.51 5.19 8.43
C PHE A 58 -0.97 5.08 8.83
N SER A 59 -1.84 5.91 8.25
CA SER A 59 -3.27 5.88 8.57
C SER A 59 -3.95 4.60 8.13
N ALA A 60 -3.59 4.07 6.95
CA ALA A 60 -4.11 2.79 6.47
C ALA A 60 -3.65 1.62 7.36
N GLY A 61 -2.36 1.59 7.73
CA GLY A 61 -1.81 0.56 8.60
C GLY A 61 -2.45 0.56 9.99
N ILE A 62 -2.66 1.73 10.58
CA ILE A 62 -3.39 1.86 11.86
C ILE A 62 -4.82 1.30 11.73
N LEU A 63 -5.55 1.62 10.67
CA LEU A 63 -6.90 1.10 10.46
C LEU A 63 -6.92 -0.43 10.34
N LEU A 64 -5.92 -1.01 9.66
CA LEU A 64 -5.79 -2.46 9.55
C LEU A 64 -5.39 -3.10 10.88
N ASP A 65 -4.47 -2.49 11.64
CA ASP A 65 -4.04 -2.98 12.94
C ASP A 65 -5.18 -3.04 13.97
N PHE A 66 -6.14 -2.12 13.88
CA PHE A 66 -7.36 -2.14 14.70
C PHE A 66 -8.47 -3.04 14.15
N SER A 67 -8.25 -3.68 13.00
CA SER A 67 -9.25 -4.60 12.45
C SER A 67 -9.37 -5.86 13.31
N PRO A 68 -10.59 -6.38 13.55
CA PRO A 68 -10.80 -7.64 14.27
C PRO A 68 -10.14 -8.86 13.59
N SER A 69 -9.81 -8.76 12.32
CA SER A 69 -9.12 -9.79 11.53
C SER A 69 -7.59 -9.63 11.53
N SER A 70 -7.07 -8.63 12.24
CA SER A 70 -5.62 -8.42 12.34
C SER A 70 -5.02 -9.41 13.33
N ASP A 71 -4.14 -10.26 12.83
CA ASP A 71 -3.35 -11.19 13.64
C ASP A 71 -1.99 -10.58 14.08
N THR A 72 -1.68 -9.36 13.63
CA THR A 72 -0.44 -8.65 13.93
C THR A 72 -0.58 -7.76 15.16
N LEU A 73 0.56 -7.47 15.80
CA LEU A 73 0.60 -6.48 16.89
C LEU A 73 0.27 -5.09 16.36
N VAL A 74 -0.51 -4.33 17.13
CA VAL A 74 -0.90 -2.96 16.79
C VAL A 74 0.34 -2.09 16.53
N GLY A 75 0.37 -1.42 15.39
CA GLY A 75 1.46 -0.55 14.96
C GLY A 75 2.42 -1.16 13.95
N VAL A 76 2.40 -2.48 13.76
CA VAL A 76 3.31 -3.17 12.81
C VAL A 76 2.99 -2.78 11.38
N ASN A 77 1.73 -2.93 10.94
CA ASN A 77 1.32 -2.53 9.60
C ASN A 77 1.45 -1.01 9.42
N ALA A 78 1.19 -0.22 10.45
CA ALA A 78 1.36 1.23 10.41
C ALA A 78 2.78 1.65 10.06
N ILE A 79 3.80 1.03 10.68
CA ILE A 79 5.20 1.34 10.41
C ILE A 79 5.62 0.84 9.03
N ILE A 80 5.28 -0.39 8.67
CA ILE A 80 5.63 -0.97 7.38
C ILE A 80 5.03 -0.14 6.24
N TYR A 81 3.75 0.21 6.32
CA TYR A 81 3.06 0.96 5.27
C TYR A 81 3.50 2.43 5.21
N LEU A 82 3.89 3.03 6.34
CA LEU A 82 4.52 4.35 6.36
C LEU A 82 5.82 4.33 5.55
N ILE A 83 6.69 3.36 5.81
CA ILE A 83 7.99 3.22 5.11
C ILE A 83 7.76 3.00 3.62
N ILE A 84 6.82 2.13 3.25
CA ILE A 84 6.47 1.85 1.86
C ILE A 84 5.94 3.10 1.17
N GLY A 85 5.01 3.82 1.79
CA GLY A 85 4.44 5.04 1.23
C GLY A 85 5.48 6.13 1.02
N PHE A 86 6.40 6.29 1.96
CA PHE A 86 7.50 7.24 1.83
C PHE A 86 8.47 6.85 0.71
N THR A 87 8.97 5.61 0.73
CA THR A 87 9.97 5.13 -0.23
C THR A 87 9.45 5.07 -1.66
N ALA A 88 8.21 4.63 -1.86
CA ALA A 88 7.58 4.60 -3.17
C ALA A 88 7.48 6.00 -3.80
N GLY A 89 7.12 7.01 -3.00
CA GLY A 89 7.06 8.39 -3.48
C GLY A 89 8.44 9.03 -3.68
N PHE A 90 9.45 8.58 -2.93
CA PHE A 90 10.81 9.10 -3.03
C PHE A 90 11.56 8.55 -4.26
N TRP A 91 11.34 7.30 -4.63
CA TRP A 91 12.05 6.63 -5.73
C TRP A 91 11.50 6.95 -7.11
N LEU A 92 10.29 7.49 -7.20
CA LEU A 92 9.71 7.83 -8.49
C LEU A 92 10.09 9.27 -8.89
N ASP A 93 11.12 9.40 -9.74
CA ASP A 93 11.41 10.67 -10.40
C ASP A 93 10.19 11.10 -11.24
N PRO A 94 9.74 12.36 -11.15
CA PRO A 94 8.67 12.91 -12.02
C PRO A 94 8.90 12.71 -13.51
N ARG A 95 10.17 12.53 -13.92
CA ARG A 95 10.57 12.30 -15.31
C ARG A 95 10.40 10.84 -15.77
N ASP A 96 10.41 9.88 -14.83
CA ASP A 96 10.36 8.43 -15.11
C ASP A 96 8.99 7.79 -14.82
N ARG A 97 7.92 8.56 -14.91
CA ARG A 97 6.54 8.07 -14.71
C ARG A 97 6.05 7.15 -15.84
N LYS A 98 6.88 6.16 -16.19
CA LYS A 98 6.50 5.11 -17.13
C LYS A 98 5.68 4.06 -16.40
N LEU A 99 4.57 3.66 -17.00
CA LEU A 99 3.66 2.67 -16.40
C LEU A 99 4.37 1.39 -15.93
N PRO A 100 5.29 0.77 -16.71
CA PRO A 100 5.98 -0.44 -16.25
C PRO A 100 6.86 -0.21 -15.02
N VAL A 101 7.48 0.97 -14.86
CA VAL A 101 8.26 1.31 -13.67
C VAL A 101 7.34 1.42 -12.46
N MET A 102 6.20 2.08 -12.61
CA MET A 102 5.21 2.22 -11.54
C MET A 102 4.64 0.87 -11.10
N ILE A 103 4.37 -0.03 -12.05
CA ILE A 103 3.95 -1.41 -11.76
C ILE A 103 5.05 -2.17 -11.01
N GLY A 104 6.30 -2.04 -11.44
CA GLY A 104 7.45 -2.67 -10.77
C GLY A 104 7.62 -2.20 -9.33
N ILE A 105 7.49 -0.90 -9.06
CA ILE A 105 7.55 -0.34 -7.70
C ILE A 105 6.38 -0.86 -6.87
N ALA A 106 5.17 -0.93 -7.42
CA ALA A 106 4.01 -1.45 -6.70
C ALA A 106 4.18 -2.94 -6.36
N ALA A 107 4.66 -3.76 -7.30
CA ALA A 107 4.97 -5.17 -7.07
C ALA A 107 6.04 -5.35 -5.98
N LEU A 108 7.11 -4.56 -6.02
CA LEU A 108 8.16 -4.59 -4.99
C LEU A 108 7.63 -4.15 -3.63
N SER A 109 6.75 -3.15 -3.60
CA SER A 109 6.13 -2.65 -2.37
C SER A 109 5.24 -3.69 -1.69
N THR A 110 4.43 -4.42 -2.46
CA THR A 110 3.59 -5.51 -1.92
C THR A 110 4.43 -6.69 -1.45
N ALA A 111 5.50 -7.04 -2.18
CA ALA A 111 6.47 -8.03 -1.73
C ALA A 111 7.16 -7.61 -0.44
N ALA A 112 7.59 -6.35 -0.35
CA ALA A 112 8.23 -5.80 0.84
C ALA A 112 7.27 -5.75 2.05
N ALA A 113 5.99 -5.48 1.84
CA ALA A 113 4.97 -5.56 2.89
C ALA A 113 4.84 -6.98 3.43
N ALA A 114 4.64 -7.95 2.56
CA ALA A 114 4.50 -9.36 2.94
C ALA A 114 5.75 -9.91 3.65
N PHE A 115 6.93 -9.59 3.13
CA PHE A 115 8.19 -9.98 3.75
C PHE A 115 8.43 -9.26 5.08
N GLY A 116 8.16 -7.95 5.13
CA GLY A 116 8.32 -7.14 6.32
C GLY A 116 7.45 -7.60 7.48
N THR A 117 6.19 -7.94 7.23
CA THR A 117 5.30 -8.53 8.24
C THR A 117 5.83 -9.87 8.76
N ALA A 118 6.32 -10.74 7.87
CA ALA A 118 6.90 -12.03 8.29
C ALA A 118 8.15 -11.85 9.17
N VAL A 119 9.02 -10.90 8.81
CA VAL A 119 10.22 -10.59 9.61
C VAL A 119 9.84 -10.03 10.97
N VAL A 120 8.94 -9.04 11.01
CA VAL A 120 8.55 -8.42 12.28
C VAL A 120 7.84 -9.42 13.20
N ASP A 121 6.95 -10.26 12.67
CA ASP A 121 6.28 -11.31 13.44
C ASP A 121 7.31 -12.27 14.08
N THR A 122 8.30 -12.71 13.30
CA THR A 122 9.38 -13.58 13.82
C THR A 122 10.22 -12.89 14.88
N VAL A 123 10.59 -11.61 14.69
CA VAL A 123 11.39 -10.85 15.66
C VAL A 123 10.64 -10.64 16.97
N LEU A 124 9.34 -10.48 16.91
CA LEU A 124 8.46 -10.31 18.07
C LEU A 124 8.10 -11.64 18.77
N GLY A 125 8.69 -12.75 18.33
CA GLY A 125 8.48 -14.07 18.94
C GLY A 125 7.23 -14.80 18.47
N GLY A 126 6.65 -14.39 17.35
CA GLY A 126 5.56 -15.10 16.70
C GLY A 126 6.03 -16.44 16.13
N GLU A 127 5.39 -17.52 16.51
CA GLU A 127 5.69 -18.88 16.00
C GLU A 127 4.90 -19.21 14.70
N ARG A 128 4.21 -18.23 14.13
CA ARG A 128 3.26 -18.44 13.01
C ARG A 128 3.92 -18.45 11.65
N VAL A 129 5.13 -17.91 11.52
CA VAL A 129 5.79 -17.77 10.22
C VAL A 129 6.46 -19.08 9.80
N ASN A 130 5.94 -19.69 8.75
CA ASN A 130 6.60 -20.81 8.08
C ASN A 130 7.57 -20.26 7.02
N TRP A 131 8.86 -20.20 7.35
CA TRP A 131 9.89 -19.65 6.48
C TRP A 131 10.04 -20.38 5.14
N THR A 132 9.56 -21.63 5.04
CA THR A 132 9.55 -22.36 3.77
C THR A 132 8.51 -21.82 2.79
N GLU A 133 7.47 -21.18 3.27
CA GLU A 133 6.38 -20.58 2.48
C GLU A 133 6.59 -19.09 2.18
N VAL A 134 7.41 -18.40 2.97
CA VAL A 134 7.67 -16.96 2.81
C VAL A 134 8.08 -16.58 1.39
N PRO A 135 8.99 -17.29 0.68
CA PRO A 135 9.33 -16.95 -0.71
C PRO A 135 8.13 -17.03 -1.66
N TRP A 136 7.28 -18.03 -1.48
CA TRP A 136 6.06 -18.20 -2.29
C TRP A 136 5.03 -17.10 -2.00
N ILE A 137 4.82 -16.77 -0.73
CA ILE A 137 3.92 -15.70 -0.28
C ILE A 137 4.41 -14.36 -0.83
N THR A 138 5.69 -14.05 -0.72
CA THR A 138 6.30 -12.81 -1.21
C THR A 138 6.18 -12.68 -2.74
N LEU A 139 6.44 -13.76 -3.47
CA LEU A 139 6.33 -13.76 -4.93
C LEU A 139 4.88 -13.60 -5.39
N SER A 140 3.93 -14.29 -4.76
CA SER A 140 2.51 -14.14 -5.07
C SER A 140 1.99 -12.74 -4.72
N ALA A 141 2.44 -12.15 -3.61
CA ALA A 141 2.14 -10.75 -3.25
C ALA A 141 2.62 -9.78 -4.33
N ALA A 142 3.85 -9.95 -4.83
CA ALA A 142 4.39 -9.14 -5.93
C ALA A 142 3.54 -9.25 -7.20
N LEU A 143 3.14 -10.46 -7.57
CA LEU A 143 2.33 -10.70 -8.75
C LEU A 143 0.93 -10.06 -8.63
N TYR A 144 0.27 -10.26 -7.50
CA TYR A 144 -1.05 -9.64 -7.27
C TYR A 144 -0.94 -8.11 -7.18
N GLY A 145 0.11 -7.58 -6.55
CA GLY A 145 0.37 -6.15 -6.52
C GLY A 145 0.60 -5.56 -7.92
N ALA A 146 1.35 -6.25 -8.78
CA ALA A 146 1.51 -5.86 -10.17
C ALA A 146 0.18 -5.82 -10.93
N LEU A 147 -0.65 -6.86 -10.79
CA LEU A 147 -1.96 -6.92 -11.46
C LEU A 147 -2.91 -5.82 -10.97
N LEU A 148 -3.01 -5.62 -9.65
CA LEU A 148 -3.86 -4.59 -9.06
C LEU A 148 -3.38 -3.18 -9.44
N SER A 149 -2.08 -2.96 -9.54
CA SER A 149 -1.50 -1.65 -9.85
C SER A 149 -1.91 -1.13 -11.23
N VAL A 150 -2.14 -2.02 -12.21
CA VAL A 150 -2.62 -1.64 -13.56
C VAL A 150 -3.98 -0.94 -13.49
N LEU A 151 -4.82 -1.34 -12.53
CA LEU A 151 -6.15 -0.74 -12.35
C LEU A 151 -6.12 0.45 -11.37
N ILE A 152 -5.45 0.27 -10.23
CA ILE A 152 -5.50 1.23 -9.11
C ILE A 152 -4.69 2.50 -9.41
N ILE A 153 -3.50 2.39 -10.00
CA ILE A 153 -2.66 3.55 -10.30
C ILE A 153 -3.38 4.57 -11.20
N PRO A 154 -3.94 4.19 -12.37
CA PRO A 154 -4.65 5.16 -13.20
C PRO A 154 -5.95 5.67 -12.55
N LEU A 155 -6.62 4.86 -11.73
CA LEU A 155 -7.81 5.27 -11.00
C LEU A 155 -7.47 6.39 -10.00
N VAL A 156 -6.49 6.17 -9.13
CA VAL A 156 -6.04 7.16 -8.14
C VAL A 156 -5.50 8.41 -8.84
N ALA A 157 -4.72 8.26 -9.90
CA ALA A 157 -4.19 9.39 -10.67
C ALA A 157 -5.32 10.26 -11.28
N ARG A 158 -6.41 9.64 -11.75
CA ARG A 158 -7.59 10.39 -12.26
C ARG A 158 -8.30 11.14 -11.14
N LEU A 159 -8.48 10.51 -9.99
CA LEU A 159 -9.14 11.11 -8.83
C LEU A 159 -8.30 12.23 -8.20
N ALA A 160 -6.97 12.13 -8.26
CA ALA A 160 -6.05 13.15 -7.74
C ALA A 160 -5.91 14.38 -8.66
N ARG A 161 -6.20 14.27 -9.96
CA ARG A 161 -6.04 15.38 -10.93
C ARG A 161 -6.65 16.71 -10.50
N PRO A 162 -7.90 16.81 -10.03
CA PRO A 162 -8.52 18.08 -9.65
C PRO A 162 -7.83 18.74 -8.45
N LEU A 163 -7.07 17.97 -7.64
CA LEU A 163 -6.34 18.47 -6.50
C LEU A 163 -4.95 18.99 -6.89
N LEU A 164 -4.32 18.35 -7.87
CA LEU A 164 -2.96 18.66 -8.32
C LEU A 164 -2.90 19.84 -9.28
N THR A 165 -3.96 20.13 -10.03
CA THR A 165 -4.01 21.24 -11.00
C THR A 165 -3.97 22.60 -10.30
N GLU A 166 -4.41 22.70 -9.07
CA GLU A 166 -4.35 23.95 -8.29
C GLU A 166 -2.94 24.25 -7.73
N MET A 167 -2.06 23.23 -7.62
CA MET A 167 -0.68 23.42 -7.11
C MET A 167 0.27 23.99 -8.16
N SER A 168 -0.07 23.91 -9.45
CA SER A 168 0.76 24.42 -10.54
C SER A 168 0.50 25.91 -10.87
N VAL A 169 -0.48 26.55 -10.22
CA VAL A 169 -0.92 27.93 -10.51
C VAL A 169 -0.56 28.90 -9.36
N SER A 170 0.01 28.40 -8.26
CA SER A 170 0.50 29.20 -7.14
C SER A 170 2.03 29.16 -7.08
#